data_6fc3c11df0488f601499d4bd1d84818a
#
_entry.id   6fc3c11df0488f601499d4bd1d84818a
#
_cell.length_a   1.000
_cell.length_b   1.000
_cell.length_c   1.000
_cell.angle_alpha   90.00
_cell.angle_beta   90.00
_cell.angle_gamma   90.00
#
_symmetry.space_group_name_H-M   'P 1'
#
loop_
_entity.id
_entity.type
_entity.pdbx_description
1 polymer ?
#
loop_
_entity_poly.entity_id
_entity_poly.type
_entity_poly.pdbx_seq_one_letter_code
_entity_poly.pdbx_strand_id
1 'polypeptide(L)'
;MKPIAAVASAVLLACSSAALAPAAHADDDAKINARIEVAGRACKNAVAVKVPKASMAEISVELGATLKQSIDAGQFTLNDIKKQGLSFNWTARKHSGYCNTDGSGAVTELVKQQ
;
A
#
# COMPACT_ATOMS: atom_id res chain seq x y z
N MET A 1 27.18 12.90 42.80
CA MET A 1 25.80 13.30 42.58
C MET A 1 25.63 13.96 41.27
N LYS A 2 26.37 15.00 41.01
CA LYS A 2 26.28 15.70 39.72
C LYS A 2 26.62 14.83 38.52
N PRO A 3 27.65 13.94 38.58
CA PRO A 3 27.94 13.07 37.42
C PRO A 3 26.82 12.13 37.04
N ILE A 4 26.02 11.71 38.00
CA ILE A 4 24.90 10.82 37.78
C ILE A 4 23.82 11.50 36.97
N ALA A 5 23.52 12.77 37.26
CA ALA A 5 22.54 13.52 36.53
C ALA A 5 22.95 13.72 35.07
N ALA A 6 24.21 13.97 34.80
CA ALA A 6 24.73 14.12 33.43
C ALA A 6 24.55 12.85 32.61
N VAL A 7 24.79 11.70 33.22
CA VAL A 7 24.62 10.41 32.55
C VAL A 7 23.14 10.18 32.17
N ALA A 8 22.25 10.50 33.06
CA ALA A 8 20.81 10.36 32.79
C ALA A 8 20.37 11.23 31.62
N SER A 9 20.89 12.43 31.50
CA SER A 9 20.57 13.31 30.38
C SER A 9 21.04 12.74 29.04
N ALA A 10 22.21 12.13 28.99
CA ALA A 10 22.73 11.50 27.78
C ALA A 10 21.83 10.35 27.32
N VAL A 11 21.36 9.56 28.24
CA VAL A 11 20.46 8.45 27.93
C VAL A 11 19.16 8.95 27.29
N LEU A 12 18.57 10.00 27.80
CA LEU A 12 17.36 10.57 27.27
C LEU A 12 17.54 11.07 25.82
N LEU A 13 18.66 11.68 25.51
CA LEU A 13 18.95 12.14 24.16
C LEU A 13 19.04 10.98 23.16
N ALA A 14 19.65 9.88 23.57
CA ALA A 14 19.76 8.70 22.72
C ALA A 14 18.38 8.13 22.39
N CYS A 15 17.48 8.07 23.35
CA CYS A 15 16.10 7.59 23.14
C CYS A 15 15.35 8.50 22.15
N SER A 16 15.51 9.80 22.26
CA SER A 16 14.86 10.76 21.34
C SER A 16 15.31 10.55 19.90
N SER A 17 16.58 10.32 19.67
CA SER A 17 17.12 10.06 18.33
C SER A 17 16.53 8.80 17.70
N ALA A 18 16.39 7.75 18.48
CA ALA A 18 15.80 6.51 18.00
C ALA A 18 14.33 6.67 17.62
N ALA A 19 13.59 7.51 18.30
CA ALA A 19 12.18 7.76 18.01
C ALA A 19 11.96 8.50 16.70
N LEU A 20 12.91 9.28 16.22
CA LEU A 20 12.76 10.05 14.96
C LEU A 20 12.81 9.17 13.70
N ALA A 21 13.62 8.12 13.69
CA ALA A 21 13.75 7.24 12.53
C ALA A 21 12.43 6.56 12.15
N PRO A 22 11.62 5.99 13.07
CA PRO A 22 10.32 5.43 12.73
C PRO A 22 9.34 6.43 12.13
N ALA A 23 9.39 7.69 12.53
CA ALA A 23 8.48 8.72 12.02
C ALA A 23 8.67 8.98 10.52
N ALA A 24 9.90 8.96 10.00
CA ALA A 24 10.18 9.15 8.59
C ALA A 24 9.62 8.00 7.74
N HIS A 25 9.74 6.75 8.20
CA HIS A 25 9.17 5.60 7.51
C HIS A 25 7.65 5.61 7.55
N ALA A 26 7.06 6.03 8.67
CA ALA A 26 5.62 6.11 8.81
C ALA A 26 4.99 7.09 7.81
N ASP A 27 5.68 8.20 7.48
CA ASP A 27 5.19 9.17 6.51
C ASP A 27 5.12 8.57 5.10
N ASP A 28 6.15 7.84 4.68
CA ASP A 28 6.16 7.16 3.40
C ASP A 28 5.12 6.04 3.35
N ASP A 29 4.96 5.29 4.43
CA ASP A 29 3.96 4.24 4.53
C ASP A 29 2.55 4.80 4.38
N ALA A 30 2.27 5.96 4.97
CA ALA A 30 0.98 6.62 4.82
C ALA A 30 0.71 7.01 3.37
N LYS A 31 1.71 7.51 2.66
CA LYS A 31 1.58 7.87 1.25
C LYS A 31 1.39 6.64 0.36
N ILE A 32 2.11 5.56 0.64
CA ILE A 32 1.96 4.30 -0.07
C ILE A 32 0.54 3.75 0.13
N ASN A 33 0.05 3.74 1.35
CA ASN A 33 -1.30 3.26 1.65
C ASN A 33 -2.37 4.09 0.95
N ALA A 34 -2.20 5.40 0.87
CA ALA A 34 -3.12 6.28 0.16
C ALA A 34 -3.17 5.93 -1.34
N ARG A 35 -2.03 5.64 -1.94
CA ARG A 35 -1.97 5.24 -3.36
C ARG A 35 -2.60 3.88 -3.60
N ILE A 36 -2.38 2.92 -2.70
CA ILE A 36 -3.01 1.61 -2.78
C ILE A 36 -4.52 1.75 -2.70
N GLU A 37 -5.03 2.60 -1.81
CA GLU A 37 -6.46 2.83 -1.67
C GLU A 37 -7.08 3.43 -2.92
N VAL A 38 -6.46 4.46 -3.49
CA VAL A 38 -6.95 5.10 -4.72
C VAL A 38 -6.98 4.12 -5.88
N ALA A 39 -5.88 3.39 -6.10
CA ALA A 39 -5.77 2.41 -7.19
C ALA A 39 -6.73 1.25 -6.98
N GLY A 40 -6.84 0.74 -5.76
CA GLY A 40 -7.76 -0.35 -5.42
C GLY A 40 -9.21 0.03 -5.65
N ARG A 41 -9.58 1.26 -5.33
CA ARG A 41 -10.95 1.77 -5.58
C ARG A 41 -11.23 1.86 -7.07
N ALA A 42 -10.26 2.34 -7.85
CA ALA A 42 -10.39 2.39 -9.30
C ALA A 42 -10.57 1.00 -9.90
N CYS A 43 -9.82 0.01 -9.42
CA CYS A 43 -9.99 -1.38 -9.81
C CYS A 43 -11.37 -1.92 -9.44
N LYS A 44 -11.84 -1.63 -8.24
CA LYS A 44 -13.16 -2.07 -7.79
C LYS A 44 -14.27 -1.53 -8.66
N ASN A 45 -14.19 -0.25 -9.01
CA ASN A 45 -15.16 0.37 -9.93
C ASN A 45 -15.11 -0.25 -11.31
N ALA A 46 -13.92 -0.56 -11.80
CA ALA A 46 -13.75 -1.21 -13.11
C ALA A 46 -14.33 -2.64 -13.11
N VAL A 47 -14.14 -3.38 -12.02
CA VAL A 47 -14.72 -4.71 -11.85
C VAL A 47 -16.25 -4.63 -11.83
N ALA A 48 -16.82 -3.62 -11.19
CA ALA A 48 -18.27 -3.43 -11.15
C ALA A 48 -18.86 -3.27 -12.56
N VAL A 49 -18.14 -2.64 -13.46
CA VAL A 49 -18.53 -2.52 -14.86
C VAL A 49 -18.37 -3.85 -15.60
N LYS A 50 -17.27 -4.57 -15.32
CA LYS A 50 -16.96 -5.86 -15.95
C LYS A 50 -17.92 -6.97 -15.54
N VAL A 51 -18.38 -6.93 -14.29
CA VAL A 51 -19.29 -7.93 -13.71
C VAL A 51 -20.51 -7.19 -13.17
N PRO A 52 -21.42 -6.75 -14.05
CA PRO A 52 -22.51 -5.85 -13.62
C PRO A 52 -23.51 -6.48 -12.65
N LYS A 53 -23.56 -7.81 -12.57
CA LYS A 53 -24.45 -8.50 -11.61
C LYS A 53 -23.91 -8.51 -10.18
N ALA A 54 -22.63 -8.23 -9.99
CA ALA A 54 -22.04 -8.16 -8.67
C ALA A 54 -22.29 -6.80 -8.05
N SER A 55 -22.68 -6.79 -6.78
CA SER A 55 -22.76 -5.55 -6.00
C SER A 55 -21.37 -5.16 -5.52
N MET A 56 -21.21 -3.92 -5.11
CA MET A 56 -19.92 -3.45 -4.58
C MET A 56 -19.49 -4.26 -3.36
N ALA A 57 -20.42 -4.74 -2.55
CA ALA A 57 -20.10 -5.58 -1.39
C ALA A 57 -19.59 -6.97 -1.78
N GLU A 58 -19.94 -7.45 -2.97
CA GLU A 58 -19.49 -8.74 -3.49
C GLU A 58 -18.15 -8.67 -4.21
N ILE A 59 -17.61 -7.48 -4.42
CA ILE A 59 -16.34 -7.28 -5.12
C ILE A 59 -15.23 -7.13 -4.08
N SER A 60 -14.22 -7.99 -4.20
CA SER A 60 -13.02 -7.94 -3.37
C SER A 60 -11.83 -7.62 -4.25
N VAL A 61 -11.04 -6.65 -3.86
CA VAL A 61 -9.82 -6.25 -4.56
C VAL A 61 -8.69 -6.23 -3.55
N GLU A 62 -7.65 -6.99 -3.80
CA GLU A 62 -6.50 -7.10 -2.92
C GLU A 62 -5.21 -6.90 -3.69
N LEU A 63 -4.25 -6.23 -3.08
CA LEU A 63 -2.92 -6.09 -3.65
C LEU A 63 -2.32 -7.48 -3.88
N GLY A 64 -1.65 -7.67 -5.01
CA GLY A 64 -0.99 -8.94 -5.31
C GLY A 64 -0.03 -9.34 -4.19
N ALA A 65 -0.02 -10.62 -3.82
CA ALA A 65 0.73 -11.10 -2.66
C ALA A 65 2.23 -10.82 -2.75
N THR A 66 2.83 -11.04 -3.91
CA THR A 66 4.25 -10.78 -4.13
C THR A 66 4.56 -9.28 -4.03
N LEU A 67 3.71 -8.45 -4.62
CA LEU A 67 3.85 -7.00 -4.57
C LEU A 67 3.71 -6.50 -3.13
N LYS A 68 2.73 -7.03 -2.40
CA LYS A 68 2.52 -6.68 -0.99
C LYS A 68 3.76 -7.00 -0.15
N GLN A 69 4.35 -8.17 -0.35
CA GLN A 69 5.56 -8.57 0.35
C GLN A 69 6.73 -7.63 0.03
N SER A 70 6.88 -7.24 -1.23
CA SER A 70 7.93 -6.31 -1.65
C SER A 70 7.76 -4.93 -1.04
N ILE A 71 6.53 -4.44 -0.94
CA ILE A 71 6.22 -3.17 -0.30
C ILE A 71 6.52 -3.24 1.20
N ASP A 72 6.05 -4.29 1.86
CA ASP A 72 6.26 -4.47 3.30
C ASP A 72 7.75 -4.61 3.65
N ALA A 73 8.53 -5.20 2.77
CA ALA A 73 9.98 -5.35 2.95
C ALA A 73 10.78 -4.09 2.56
N GLY A 74 10.13 -3.07 2.05
CA GLY A 74 10.80 -1.83 1.62
C GLY A 74 11.50 -1.95 0.27
N GLN A 75 11.29 -3.04 -0.46
CA GLN A 75 11.92 -3.27 -1.77
C GLN A 75 11.18 -2.58 -2.91
N PHE A 76 9.88 -2.39 -2.75
CA PHE A 76 9.06 -1.64 -3.70
C PHE A 76 8.61 -0.36 -3.01
N THR A 77 9.14 0.77 -3.47
CA THR A 77 9.04 2.06 -2.79
C THR A 77 7.92 2.93 -3.37
N LEU A 78 7.64 4.04 -2.70
CA LEU A 78 6.70 5.03 -3.23
C LEU A 78 7.10 5.50 -4.64
N ASN A 79 8.40 5.67 -4.88
CA ASN A 79 8.89 6.07 -6.19
C ASN A 79 8.63 4.99 -7.25
N ASP A 80 8.77 3.72 -6.88
CA ASP A 80 8.45 2.61 -7.77
C ASP A 80 6.96 2.59 -8.12
N ILE A 81 6.09 2.84 -7.15
CA ILE A 81 4.64 2.94 -7.38
C ILE A 81 4.33 4.05 -8.39
N LYS A 82 4.96 5.19 -8.24
CA LYS A 82 4.77 6.32 -9.15
C LYS A 82 5.20 6.01 -10.58
N LYS A 83 6.21 5.17 -10.75
CA LYS A 83 6.74 4.80 -12.07
C LYS A 83 6.01 3.61 -12.69
N GLN A 84 5.71 2.60 -11.91
CA GLN A 84 5.23 1.30 -12.40
C GLN A 84 3.77 1.04 -12.13
N GLY A 85 3.16 1.74 -11.17
CA GLY A 85 1.81 1.48 -10.74
C GLY A 85 1.71 0.28 -9.82
N LEU A 86 0.50 -0.27 -9.72
CA LEU A 86 0.19 -1.36 -8.79
C LEU A 86 -0.59 -2.46 -9.51
N SER A 87 -0.52 -3.67 -8.97
CA SER A 87 -1.26 -4.83 -9.46
C SER A 87 -2.12 -5.40 -8.34
N PHE A 88 -3.36 -5.72 -8.68
CA PHE A 88 -4.35 -6.26 -7.74
C PHE A 88 -4.95 -7.55 -8.27
N ASN A 89 -5.34 -8.42 -7.36
CA ASN A 89 -6.20 -9.55 -7.66
C ASN A 89 -7.62 -9.20 -7.24
N TRP A 90 -8.60 -9.61 -8.02
CA TRP A 90 -9.98 -9.32 -7.70
C TRP A 90 -10.86 -10.56 -7.82
N THR A 91 -11.94 -10.58 -7.04
CA THR A 91 -13.00 -11.56 -7.15
C THR A 91 -14.35 -10.83 -7.11
N ALA A 92 -15.30 -11.37 -7.84
CA ALA A 92 -16.66 -10.85 -7.87
C ALA A 92 -17.59 -12.00 -8.21
N ARG A 93 -18.31 -12.51 -7.20
CA ARG A 93 -19.15 -13.70 -7.31
C ARG A 93 -18.31 -14.91 -7.75
N LYS A 94 -18.61 -15.46 -8.94
CA LYS A 94 -17.92 -16.62 -9.50
C LYS A 94 -16.69 -16.22 -10.34
N HIS A 95 -16.49 -14.94 -10.54
CA HIS A 95 -15.45 -14.43 -11.42
C HIS A 95 -14.23 -13.97 -10.64
N SER A 96 -13.08 -14.06 -11.27
CA SER A 96 -11.83 -13.60 -10.70
C SER A 96 -10.88 -13.15 -11.80
N GLY A 97 -9.86 -12.42 -11.43
CA GLY A 97 -8.84 -11.96 -12.35
C GLY A 97 -7.87 -11.01 -11.71
N TYR A 98 -7.26 -10.17 -12.53
CA TYR A 98 -6.34 -9.16 -12.03
C TYR A 98 -6.62 -7.80 -12.65
N CYS A 99 -6.12 -6.77 -11.98
CA CYS A 99 -6.26 -5.38 -12.38
C CYS A 99 -4.93 -4.67 -12.17
N ASN A 100 -4.43 -4.02 -13.20
CA ASN A 100 -3.21 -3.22 -13.13
C ASN A 100 -3.57 -1.74 -13.22
N THR A 101 -2.84 -0.93 -12.45
CA THR A 101 -2.97 0.52 -12.48
C THR A 101 -1.63 1.16 -12.81
N ASP A 102 -1.66 2.39 -13.30
CA ASP A 102 -0.45 3.17 -13.51
C ASP A 102 -0.07 3.96 -12.25
N GLY A 103 0.97 4.77 -12.34
CA GLY A 103 1.47 5.56 -11.21
C GLY A 103 0.48 6.61 -10.70
N SER A 104 -0.52 6.98 -11.48
CA SER A 104 -1.56 7.91 -11.05
C SER A 104 -2.75 7.21 -10.37
N GLY A 105 -2.79 5.87 -10.43
CA GLY A 105 -3.90 5.09 -9.90
C GLY A 105 -5.00 4.80 -10.91
N ALA A 106 -4.79 5.13 -12.18
CA ALA A 106 -5.75 4.82 -13.23
C ALA A 106 -5.59 3.39 -13.70
N VAL A 107 -6.71 2.69 -13.94
CA VAL A 107 -6.69 1.31 -14.44
C VAL A 107 -6.14 1.27 -15.86
N THR A 108 -5.10 0.48 -16.07
CA THR A 108 -4.49 0.26 -17.38
C THR A 108 -4.88 -1.08 -17.98
N GLU A 109 -5.19 -2.05 -17.13
CA GLU A 109 -5.55 -3.39 -17.59
C GLU A 109 -6.49 -4.05 -16.58
N LEU A 110 -7.57 -4.64 -17.07
CA LEU A 110 -8.49 -5.43 -16.26
C LEU A 110 -8.76 -6.75 -16.98
N VAL A 111 -8.36 -7.84 -16.37
CA VAL A 111 -8.48 -9.17 -16.97
C VAL A 111 -9.37 -10.05 -16.10
N LYS A 112 -10.34 -10.69 -16.73
CA LYS A 112 -11.17 -11.72 -16.10
C LYS A 112 -10.62 -13.07 -16.52
N GLN A 113 -10.19 -13.87 -15.54
CA GLN A 113 -9.61 -15.20 -15.78
C GLN A 113 -10.62 -16.33 -15.58
N GLN A 114 -11.61 -16.08 -14.74
CA GLN A 114 -12.68 -17.06 -14.47
C GLN A 114 -14.04 -16.42 -14.31
#